data_62ff336103206afbd37572a84ca044fc
#
_entry.id   62ff336103206afbd37572a84ca044fc
#
_cell.length_a   1.000
_cell.length_b   1.000
_cell.length_c   1.000
_cell.angle_alpha   90.00
_cell.angle_beta   90.00
_cell.angle_gamma   90.00
#
_symmetry.space_group_name_H-M   'P 1'
#
loop_
_entity.id
_entity.type
_entity.pdbx_description
1 polymer ?
#
loop_
_entity_poly.entity_id
_entity_poly.type
_entity_poly.pdbx_seq_one_letter_code
_entity_poly.pdbx_strand_id
1 'polypeptide(L)'
;MKNKTFLANCALVLCAVIWGMNFIFQKQASQHLGAFTFISLRYYLGVLSLLPLFFYMRRRKAFAALEAGEEVERWHGRRFWLAALGASLANWGGAVLVQIGLHVADATKAGFIESAYIALVPVLDLLLFRKKTSRRVWIGIAMAIVGLYLLCISDGFSLDVNDAAIMASTLCFALHILLWSRFSPHVDALPFMVVEFLCTGTLSGLVALFTESLTLADLTAAVAPLLFAGVLGVGVTYTIQIYAQRFTSASVAALLMSMEAVFSAVGGVIILHETLSVREWVGCGIMLLTIFYVQLPHREPVKREPVKAA
;
A
#
# COMPACT_ATOMS: atom_id res chain seq x y z
N MET A 1 -9.33 10.22 20.76
CA MET A 1 -9.29 10.11 19.29
C MET A 1 -7.96 10.61 18.69
N LYS A 2 -7.43 11.79 19.07
CA LYS A 2 -6.18 12.35 18.48
C LYS A 2 -4.96 11.42 18.55
N ASN A 3 -4.76 10.74 19.70
CA ASN A 3 -3.63 9.79 19.84
C ASN A 3 -3.75 8.57 18.93
N LYS A 4 -4.96 8.07 18.63
CA LYS A 4 -5.16 6.92 17.73
C LYS A 4 -4.85 7.29 16.27
N THR A 5 -5.27 8.47 15.82
CA THR A 5 -4.96 8.96 14.47
C THR A 5 -3.46 9.20 14.29
N PHE A 6 -2.79 9.79 15.29
CA PHE A 6 -1.34 9.99 15.24
C PHE A 6 -0.60 8.65 15.15
N LEU A 7 -0.95 7.68 16.00
CA LEU A 7 -0.34 6.35 15.97
C LEU A 7 -0.60 5.63 14.64
N ALA A 8 -1.81 5.73 14.08
CA ALA A 8 -2.14 5.19 12.77
C ALA A 8 -1.29 5.81 11.66
N ASN A 9 -1.09 7.13 11.70
CA ASN A 9 -0.25 7.82 10.73
C ASN A 9 1.22 7.40 10.84
N CYS A 10 1.77 7.24 12.05
CA CYS A 10 3.12 6.69 12.24
C CYS A 10 3.24 5.25 11.71
N ALA A 11 2.20 4.44 11.92
CA ALA A 11 2.15 3.08 11.41
C ALA A 11 2.13 3.04 9.87
N LEU A 12 1.45 3.98 9.20
CA LEU A 12 1.50 4.11 7.74
C LEU A 12 2.86 4.56 7.21
N VAL A 13 3.59 5.39 7.96
CA VAL A 13 4.99 5.70 7.61
C VAL A 13 5.88 4.45 7.72
N LEU A 14 5.65 3.60 8.73
CA LEU A 14 6.34 2.31 8.81
C LEU A 14 6.02 1.41 7.61
N CYS A 15 4.77 1.42 7.12
CA CYS A 15 4.43 0.75 5.86
C CYS A 15 5.26 1.29 4.70
N ALA A 16 5.40 2.60 4.58
CA ALA A 16 6.21 3.23 3.54
C ALA A 16 7.69 2.83 3.62
N VAL A 17 8.26 2.70 4.82
CA VAL A 17 9.63 2.18 5.01
C VAL A 17 9.75 0.77 4.42
N ILE A 18 8.85 -0.13 4.82
CA ILE A 18 8.90 -1.53 4.39
C ILE A 18 8.68 -1.63 2.88
N TRP A 19 7.71 -0.90 2.31
CA TRP A 19 7.43 -0.95 0.88
C TRP A 19 8.52 -0.28 0.05
N GLY A 20 9.13 0.81 0.51
CA GLY A 20 10.27 1.41 -0.16
C GLY A 20 11.43 0.41 -0.30
N MET A 21 11.76 -0.28 0.79
CA MET A 21 12.76 -1.36 0.74
C MET A 21 12.31 -2.53 -0.15
N ASN A 22 11.01 -2.83 -0.17
CA ASN A 22 10.45 -3.94 -0.93
C ASN A 22 10.63 -3.78 -2.46
N PHE A 23 10.71 -2.56 -3.00
CA PHE A 23 11.02 -2.34 -4.42
C PHE A 23 12.37 -2.95 -4.83
N ILE A 24 13.37 -2.84 -3.95
CA ILE A 24 14.70 -3.42 -4.19
C ILE A 24 14.61 -4.95 -4.25
N PHE A 25 13.92 -5.55 -3.28
CA PHE A 25 13.72 -7.00 -3.25
C PHE A 25 12.86 -7.49 -4.41
N GLN A 26 11.83 -6.76 -4.81
CA GLN A 26 11.01 -7.07 -5.99
C GLN A 26 11.84 -7.02 -7.28
N LYS A 27 12.73 -6.03 -7.41
CA LYS A 27 13.66 -5.92 -8.56
C LYS A 27 14.64 -7.09 -8.59
N GLN A 28 15.19 -7.48 -7.43
CA GLN A 28 16.06 -8.67 -7.35
C GLN A 28 15.30 -9.95 -7.72
N ALA A 29 14.08 -10.12 -7.23
CA ALA A 29 13.26 -11.28 -7.56
C ALA A 29 12.91 -11.36 -9.05
N SER A 30 12.68 -10.21 -9.71
CA SER A 30 12.34 -10.16 -11.13
C SER A 30 13.44 -10.68 -12.06
N GLN A 31 14.67 -10.84 -11.58
CA GLN A 31 15.79 -11.45 -12.32
C GLN A 31 15.71 -12.98 -12.38
N HIS A 32 14.92 -13.59 -11.51
CA HIS A 32 14.82 -15.04 -11.36
C HIS A 32 13.43 -15.59 -11.58
N LEU A 33 12.41 -14.81 -11.22
CA LEU A 33 11.01 -15.25 -11.25
C LEU A 33 10.18 -14.39 -12.20
N GLY A 34 9.26 -15.03 -12.91
CA GLY A 34 8.22 -14.33 -13.64
C GLY A 34 7.30 -13.54 -12.70
N ALA A 35 6.64 -12.52 -13.24
CA ALA A 35 5.81 -11.62 -12.46
C ALA A 35 4.67 -12.35 -11.73
N PHE A 36 3.98 -13.25 -12.40
CA PHE A 36 2.85 -13.98 -11.83
C PHE A 36 3.29 -15.01 -10.80
N THR A 37 4.39 -15.73 -11.04
CA THR A 37 4.98 -16.66 -10.08
C THR A 37 5.38 -15.95 -8.79
N PHE A 38 6.10 -14.82 -8.91
CA PHE A 38 6.51 -14.04 -7.76
C PHE A 38 5.31 -13.52 -6.96
N ILE A 39 4.30 -12.96 -7.63
CA ILE A 39 3.08 -12.47 -6.96
C ILE A 39 2.34 -13.61 -6.27
N SER A 40 2.18 -14.77 -6.93
CA SER A 40 1.54 -15.92 -6.32
C SER A 40 2.24 -16.33 -5.02
N LEU A 41 3.54 -16.59 -5.09
CA LEU A 41 4.33 -17.07 -3.95
C LEU A 41 4.36 -16.05 -2.79
N ARG A 42 4.56 -14.76 -3.09
CA ARG A 42 4.62 -13.72 -2.04
C ARG A 42 3.29 -13.57 -1.31
N TYR A 43 2.14 -13.69 -2.01
CA TYR A 43 0.83 -13.57 -1.36
C TYR A 43 0.48 -14.81 -0.54
N TYR A 44 0.86 -16.02 -0.98
CA TYR A 44 0.73 -17.21 -0.14
C TYR A 44 1.62 -17.15 1.11
N LEU A 45 2.85 -16.67 0.98
CA LEU A 45 3.71 -16.41 2.14
C LEU A 45 3.10 -15.36 3.08
N GLY A 46 2.47 -14.32 2.53
CA GLY A 46 1.69 -13.35 3.29
C GLY A 46 0.56 -13.99 4.08
N VAL A 47 -0.24 -14.86 3.46
CA VAL A 47 -1.29 -15.62 4.16
C VAL A 47 -0.70 -16.48 5.27
N LEU A 48 0.35 -17.25 4.97
CA LEU A 48 1.02 -18.11 5.96
C LEU A 48 1.51 -17.31 7.16
N SER A 49 2.08 -16.13 6.94
CA SER A 49 2.55 -15.24 8.01
C SER A 49 1.42 -14.69 8.87
N LEU A 50 0.19 -14.56 8.32
CA LEU A 50 -0.99 -14.09 9.04
C LEU A 50 -1.70 -15.19 9.82
N LEU A 51 -1.53 -16.46 9.48
CA LEU A 51 -2.24 -17.57 10.13
C LEU A 51 -2.09 -17.58 11.66
N PRO A 52 -0.90 -17.42 12.25
CA PRO A 52 -0.75 -17.40 13.71
C PRO A 52 -1.58 -16.28 14.36
N LEU A 53 -1.56 -15.08 13.78
CA LEU A 53 -2.33 -13.93 14.26
C LEU A 53 -3.84 -14.15 14.08
N PHE A 54 -4.24 -14.73 12.94
CA PHE A 54 -5.62 -15.06 12.64
C PHE A 54 -6.21 -16.03 13.68
N PHE A 55 -5.51 -17.14 13.96
CA PHE A 55 -5.96 -18.11 14.94
C PHE A 55 -5.94 -17.56 16.36
N TYR A 56 -4.93 -16.77 16.73
CA TYR A 56 -4.86 -16.11 18.02
C TYR A 56 -6.04 -15.16 18.25
N MET A 57 -6.32 -14.27 17.30
CA MET A 57 -7.42 -13.31 17.39
C MET A 57 -8.79 -13.98 17.35
N ARG A 58 -8.93 -15.04 16.53
CA ARG A 58 -10.17 -15.82 16.51
C ARG A 58 -10.46 -16.48 17.87
N ARG A 59 -9.44 -17.05 18.51
CA ARG A 59 -9.58 -17.61 19.87
C ARG A 59 -9.97 -16.54 20.88
N ARG A 60 -9.32 -15.38 20.87
CA ARG A 60 -9.66 -14.28 21.78
C ARG A 60 -11.09 -13.79 21.61
N LYS A 61 -11.57 -13.63 20.39
CA LYS A 61 -12.96 -13.24 20.12
C LYS A 61 -13.95 -14.31 20.59
N ALA A 62 -13.65 -15.58 20.36
CA ALA A 62 -14.46 -16.68 20.85
C ALA A 62 -14.55 -16.69 22.40
N PHE A 63 -13.43 -16.47 23.09
CA PHE A 63 -13.41 -16.36 24.54
C PHE A 63 -14.21 -15.14 25.05
N ALA A 64 -14.02 -13.96 24.46
CA ALA A 64 -14.74 -12.76 24.84
C ALA A 64 -16.26 -12.88 24.57
N ALA A 65 -16.66 -13.55 23.50
CA ALA A 65 -18.07 -13.81 23.20
C ALA A 65 -18.71 -14.82 24.17
N LEU A 66 -17.95 -15.83 24.59
CA LEU A 66 -18.40 -16.77 25.62
C LEU A 66 -18.61 -16.09 26.98
N GLU A 67 -17.72 -15.16 27.34
CA GLU A 67 -17.85 -14.37 28.58
C GLU A 67 -18.99 -13.35 28.53
N ALA A 68 -19.25 -12.76 27.35
CA ALA A 68 -20.30 -11.76 27.16
C ALA A 68 -21.69 -12.36 26.88
N GLY A 69 -21.81 -13.67 26.65
CA GLY A 69 -23.06 -14.32 26.26
C GLY A 69 -23.62 -13.85 24.92
N GLU A 70 -22.79 -13.20 24.10
CA GLU A 70 -23.15 -12.68 22.79
C GLU A 70 -22.79 -13.67 21.67
N GLU A 71 -23.69 -13.85 20.68
CA GLU A 71 -23.36 -14.56 19.46
C GLU A 71 -22.31 -13.76 18.67
N VAL A 72 -21.21 -14.41 18.29
CA VAL A 72 -20.18 -13.81 17.43
C VAL A 72 -20.80 -13.55 16.06
N GLU A 73 -21.13 -12.31 15.77
CA GLU A 73 -21.66 -11.88 14.48
C GLU A 73 -20.62 -12.16 13.37
N ARG A 74 -20.84 -13.25 12.63
CA ARG A 74 -20.00 -13.63 11.51
C ARG A 74 -20.50 -12.91 10.27
N TRP A 75 -19.73 -11.95 9.80
CA TRP A 75 -20.00 -11.25 8.55
C TRP A 75 -19.79 -12.19 7.36
N HIS A 76 -20.86 -12.80 6.85
CA HIS A 76 -20.86 -13.76 5.74
C HIS A 76 -21.92 -13.39 4.70
N GLY A 77 -22.07 -12.11 4.38
CA GLY A 77 -23.06 -11.68 3.40
C GLY A 77 -22.45 -11.45 2.01
N ARG A 78 -23.32 -11.40 1.00
CA ARG A 78 -22.96 -11.05 -0.38
C ARG A 78 -22.09 -9.80 -0.46
N ARG A 79 -22.33 -8.81 0.43
CA ARG A 79 -21.55 -7.56 0.49
C ARG A 79 -20.08 -7.79 0.86
N PHE A 80 -19.80 -8.71 1.78
CA PHE A 80 -18.42 -9.07 2.14
C PHE A 80 -17.68 -9.65 0.94
N TRP A 81 -18.28 -10.61 0.24
CA TRP A 81 -17.64 -11.26 -0.90
C TRP A 81 -17.44 -10.33 -2.09
N LEU A 82 -18.39 -9.44 -2.38
CA LEU A 82 -18.23 -8.43 -3.43
C LEU A 82 -17.13 -7.42 -3.09
N ALA A 83 -17.05 -6.99 -1.82
CA ALA A 83 -16.00 -6.10 -1.35
C ALA A 83 -14.62 -6.77 -1.42
N ALA A 84 -14.52 -8.02 -0.94
CA ALA A 84 -13.27 -8.78 -0.99
C ALA A 84 -12.81 -9.03 -2.43
N LEU A 85 -13.72 -9.42 -3.32
CA LEU A 85 -13.40 -9.62 -4.74
C LEU A 85 -12.94 -8.32 -5.41
N GLY A 86 -13.64 -7.21 -5.17
CA GLY A 86 -13.26 -5.89 -5.71
C GLY A 86 -11.88 -5.46 -5.22
N ALA A 87 -11.60 -5.60 -3.91
CA ALA A 87 -10.29 -5.31 -3.35
C ALA A 87 -9.20 -6.24 -3.91
N SER A 88 -9.51 -7.56 -4.04
CA SER A 88 -8.59 -8.55 -4.61
C SER A 88 -8.21 -8.23 -6.06
N LEU A 89 -9.18 -7.86 -6.89
CA LEU A 89 -8.92 -7.53 -8.30
C LEU A 89 -8.10 -6.24 -8.43
N ALA A 90 -8.39 -5.22 -7.62
CA ALA A 90 -7.62 -3.99 -7.61
C ALA A 90 -6.17 -4.25 -7.13
N ASN A 91 -6.01 -5.01 -6.04
CA ASN A 91 -4.70 -5.39 -5.52
C ASN A 91 -3.93 -6.28 -6.50
N TRP A 92 -4.57 -7.29 -7.09
CA TRP A 92 -3.97 -8.19 -8.08
C TRP A 92 -3.49 -7.41 -9.32
N GLY A 93 -4.35 -6.55 -9.88
CA GLY A 93 -4.00 -5.71 -11.02
C GLY A 93 -2.79 -4.82 -10.72
N GLY A 94 -2.82 -4.13 -9.56
CA GLY A 94 -1.69 -3.30 -9.13
C GLY A 94 -0.41 -4.10 -8.96
N ALA A 95 -0.46 -5.19 -8.20
CA ALA A 95 0.71 -6.01 -7.87
C ALA A 95 1.36 -6.67 -9.10
N VAL A 96 0.55 -7.19 -10.02
CA VAL A 96 1.06 -7.81 -11.27
C VAL A 96 1.65 -6.75 -12.20
N LEU A 97 0.95 -5.64 -12.38
CA LEU A 97 1.40 -4.59 -13.31
C LEU A 97 2.70 -3.93 -12.84
N VAL A 98 2.85 -3.65 -11.54
CA VAL A 98 4.13 -3.11 -11.02
C VAL A 98 5.25 -4.14 -11.16
N GLN A 99 4.97 -5.42 -10.92
CA GLN A 99 5.98 -6.46 -11.04
C GLN A 99 6.41 -6.67 -12.50
N ILE A 100 5.48 -6.60 -13.46
CA ILE A 100 5.81 -6.61 -14.89
C ILE A 100 6.72 -5.41 -15.24
N GLY A 101 6.37 -4.22 -14.77
CA GLY A 101 7.17 -3.02 -15.01
C GLY A 101 8.58 -3.10 -14.42
N LEU A 102 8.73 -3.71 -13.23
CA LEU A 102 10.03 -3.89 -12.57
C LEU A 102 10.99 -4.85 -13.29
N HIS A 103 10.54 -5.65 -14.24
CA HIS A 103 11.46 -6.41 -15.08
C HIS A 103 12.37 -5.49 -15.91
N VAL A 104 11.85 -4.32 -16.32
CA VAL A 104 12.55 -3.36 -17.16
C VAL A 104 12.98 -2.12 -16.37
N ALA A 105 12.06 -1.50 -15.63
CA ALA A 105 12.32 -0.28 -14.88
C ALA A 105 13.21 -0.52 -13.65
N ASP A 106 13.94 0.51 -13.23
CA ASP A 106 14.66 0.52 -11.96
C ASP A 106 13.69 0.68 -10.79
N ALA A 107 14.10 0.18 -9.61
CA ALA A 107 13.28 0.21 -8.40
C ALA A 107 12.90 1.65 -7.99
N THR A 108 13.83 2.60 -8.09
CA THR A 108 13.59 4.02 -7.79
C THR A 108 12.58 4.64 -8.74
N LYS A 109 12.72 4.39 -10.06
CA LYS A 109 11.77 4.87 -11.09
C LYS A 109 10.38 4.27 -10.87
N ALA A 110 10.30 2.98 -10.59
CA ALA A 110 9.04 2.29 -10.30
C ALA A 110 8.33 2.88 -9.07
N GLY A 111 9.06 3.06 -7.96
CA GLY A 111 8.53 3.69 -6.75
C GLY A 111 8.05 5.13 -6.97
N PHE A 112 8.73 5.89 -7.84
CA PHE A 112 8.28 7.23 -8.23
C PHE A 112 6.94 7.20 -8.97
N ILE A 113 6.87 6.41 -10.05
CA ILE A 113 5.66 6.33 -10.88
C ILE A 113 4.49 5.81 -10.05
N GLU A 114 4.71 4.78 -9.22
CA GLU A 114 3.69 4.23 -8.36
C GLU A 114 3.20 5.24 -7.32
N SER A 115 4.10 6.03 -6.72
CA SER A 115 3.74 7.07 -5.76
C SER A 115 2.78 8.14 -6.31
N ALA A 116 2.56 8.22 -7.63
CA ALA A 116 1.58 9.11 -8.24
C ALA A 116 0.13 8.82 -7.80
N TYR A 117 -0.15 7.66 -7.15
CA TYR A 117 -1.46 7.42 -6.52
C TYR A 117 -1.82 8.49 -5.46
N ILE A 118 -0.84 9.21 -4.94
CA ILE A 118 -1.07 10.33 -4.01
C ILE A 118 -2.03 11.38 -4.58
N ALA A 119 -1.93 11.66 -5.87
CA ALA A 119 -2.82 12.60 -6.57
C ALA A 119 -4.13 11.90 -7.02
N LEU A 120 -4.05 10.63 -7.42
CA LEU A 120 -5.20 9.88 -7.90
C LEU A 120 -6.23 9.58 -6.80
N VAL A 121 -5.78 9.20 -5.61
CA VAL A 121 -6.67 8.84 -4.50
C VAL A 121 -7.67 9.95 -4.16
N PRO A 122 -7.28 11.21 -3.89
CA PRO A 122 -8.26 12.26 -3.57
C PRO A 122 -9.16 12.63 -4.76
N VAL A 123 -8.65 12.53 -5.99
CA VAL A 123 -9.46 12.77 -7.20
C VAL A 123 -10.52 11.68 -7.35
N LEU A 124 -10.14 10.42 -7.23
CA LEU A 124 -11.07 9.30 -7.30
C LEU A 124 -12.04 9.27 -6.10
N ASP A 125 -11.59 9.64 -4.88
CA ASP A 125 -12.47 9.76 -3.71
C ASP A 125 -13.56 10.81 -3.93
N LEU A 126 -13.21 11.92 -4.59
CA LEU A 126 -14.17 12.95 -4.98
C LEU A 126 -15.13 12.46 -6.08
N LEU A 127 -14.61 11.82 -7.14
CA LEU A 127 -15.42 11.39 -8.29
C LEU A 127 -16.35 10.22 -7.96
N LEU A 128 -15.85 9.20 -7.26
CA LEU A 128 -16.58 7.97 -6.99
C LEU A 128 -17.46 8.08 -5.73
N PHE A 129 -16.99 8.77 -4.70
CA PHE A 129 -17.65 8.83 -3.40
C PHE A 129 -18.09 10.23 -2.98
N ARG A 130 -17.83 11.25 -3.81
CA ARG A 130 -18.15 12.66 -3.55
C ARG A 130 -17.55 13.19 -2.25
N LYS A 131 -16.47 12.59 -1.77
CA LYS A 131 -15.80 12.96 -0.52
C LYS A 131 -14.74 14.02 -0.82
N LYS A 132 -14.87 15.17 -0.18
CA LYS A 132 -13.95 16.29 -0.37
C LYS A 132 -12.71 16.12 0.50
N THR A 133 -11.54 16.29 -0.09
CA THR A 133 -10.25 16.33 0.61
C THR A 133 -9.99 17.74 1.13
N SER A 134 -9.44 17.86 2.33
CA SER A 134 -9.15 19.17 2.93
C SER A 134 -8.08 19.94 2.16
N ARG A 135 -8.17 21.30 2.18
CA ARG A 135 -7.18 22.16 1.52
C ARG A 135 -5.75 21.85 1.99
N ARG A 136 -5.58 21.52 3.26
CA ARG A 136 -4.28 21.17 3.84
C ARG A 136 -3.67 19.94 3.20
N VAL A 137 -4.47 18.89 2.98
CA VAL A 137 -4.01 17.66 2.32
C VAL A 137 -3.63 17.96 0.87
N TRP A 138 -4.38 18.81 0.16
CA TRP A 138 -4.00 19.24 -1.19
C TRP A 138 -2.66 20.00 -1.24
N ILE A 139 -2.39 20.87 -0.26
CA ILE A 139 -1.09 21.52 -0.15
C ILE A 139 0.01 20.47 0.12
N GLY A 140 -0.24 19.52 1.01
CA GLY A 140 0.69 18.41 1.26
C GLY A 140 0.96 17.59 -0.01
N ILE A 141 -0.08 17.28 -0.79
CA ILE A 141 0.06 16.56 -2.07
C ILE A 141 0.93 17.37 -3.05
N ALA A 142 0.69 18.67 -3.17
CA ALA A 142 1.50 19.52 -4.03
C ALA A 142 2.98 19.55 -3.60
N MET A 143 3.25 19.66 -2.28
CA MET A 143 4.61 19.57 -1.74
C MET A 143 5.25 18.21 -2.03
N ALA A 144 4.51 17.10 -1.84
CA ALA A 144 5.01 15.77 -2.11
C ALA A 144 5.31 15.55 -3.60
N ILE A 145 4.48 16.06 -4.51
CA ILE A 145 4.74 16.00 -5.96
C ILE A 145 6.03 16.75 -6.31
N VAL A 146 6.27 17.94 -5.71
CA VAL A 146 7.53 18.67 -5.90
C VAL A 146 8.71 17.86 -5.37
N GLY A 147 8.58 17.26 -4.18
CA GLY A 147 9.62 16.42 -3.60
C GLY A 147 9.93 15.19 -4.47
N LEU A 148 8.90 14.50 -4.96
CA LEU A 148 9.01 13.37 -5.88
C LEU A 148 9.69 13.79 -7.21
N TYR A 149 9.31 14.93 -7.75
CA TYR A 149 9.94 15.47 -8.96
C TYR A 149 11.45 15.69 -8.77
N LEU A 150 11.84 16.30 -7.66
CA LEU A 150 13.25 16.54 -7.36
C LEU A 150 14.02 15.23 -7.08
N LEU A 151 13.37 14.26 -6.46
CA LEU A 151 13.98 12.99 -6.11
C LEU A 151 14.22 12.10 -7.33
N CYS A 152 13.29 12.06 -8.28
CA CYS A 152 13.28 10.99 -9.28
C CYS A 152 13.46 11.47 -10.72
N ILE A 153 13.24 12.75 -11.03
CA ILE A 153 13.41 13.27 -12.40
C ILE A 153 14.80 13.91 -12.51
N SER A 154 15.76 13.14 -12.99
CA SER A 154 17.10 13.61 -13.35
C SER A 154 17.21 13.96 -14.83
N ASP A 155 18.32 14.57 -15.25
CA ASP A 155 18.64 14.79 -16.66
C ASP A 155 18.69 13.43 -17.38
N GLY A 156 17.80 13.26 -18.37
CA GLY A 156 17.62 11.97 -19.06
C GLY A 156 16.44 11.11 -18.59
N PHE A 157 15.67 11.55 -17.57
CA PHE A 157 14.41 10.87 -17.24
C PHE A 157 13.46 10.93 -18.44
N SER A 158 13.06 9.76 -18.93
CA SER A 158 12.04 9.61 -19.96
C SER A 158 11.03 8.57 -19.52
N LEU A 159 9.76 8.82 -19.79
CA LEU A 159 8.74 7.80 -19.72
C LEU A 159 8.73 7.03 -21.04
N ASP A 160 8.78 5.72 -20.94
CA ASP A 160 8.70 4.83 -22.09
C ASP A 160 7.47 3.91 -22.00
N VAL A 161 7.25 3.12 -23.06
CA VAL A 161 6.10 2.18 -23.10
C VAL A 161 6.15 1.16 -21.96
N ASN A 162 7.33 0.81 -21.45
CA ASN A 162 7.48 -0.16 -20.37
C ASN A 162 7.01 0.41 -19.01
N ASP A 163 7.01 1.74 -18.86
CA ASP A 163 6.49 2.40 -17.67
C ASP A 163 4.95 2.39 -17.62
N ALA A 164 4.28 2.13 -18.74
CA ALA A 164 2.83 2.12 -18.83
C ALA A 164 2.20 1.08 -17.89
N ALA A 165 2.86 -0.06 -17.67
CA ALA A 165 2.40 -1.06 -16.70
C ALA A 165 2.41 -0.49 -15.26
N ILE A 166 3.49 0.20 -14.86
CA ILE A 166 3.59 0.83 -13.53
C ILE A 166 2.58 1.98 -13.40
N MET A 167 2.37 2.77 -14.45
CA MET A 167 1.35 3.82 -14.45
C MET A 167 -0.06 3.25 -14.29
N ALA A 168 -0.37 2.13 -14.96
CA ALA A 168 -1.65 1.44 -14.80
C ALA A 168 -1.79 0.84 -13.39
N SER A 169 -0.71 0.32 -12.79
CA SER A 169 -0.72 -0.17 -11.42
C SER A 169 -1.11 0.90 -10.41
N THR A 170 -0.68 2.14 -10.64
CA THR A 170 -0.99 3.31 -9.80
C THR A 170 -2.50 3.52 -9.66
N LEU A 171 -3.26 3.36 -10.75
CA LEU A 171 -4.73 3.43 -10.72
C LEU A 171 -5.33 2.28 -9.90
N CYS A 172 -4.81 1.07 -10.08
CA CYS A 172 -5.26 -0.10 -9.33
C CYS A 172 -5.03 0.06 -7.83
N PHE A 173 -3.86 0.53 -7.42
CA PHE A 173 -3.56 0.77 -6.00
C PHE A 173 -4.35 1.96 -5.43
N ALA A 174 -4.58 3.02 -6.21
CA ALA A 174 -5.45 4.10 -5.78
C ALA A 174 -6.87 3.59 -5.48
N LEU A 175 -7.43 2.74 -6.35
CA LEU A 175 -8.72 2.09 -6.13
C LEU A 175 -8.68 1.17 -4.91
N HIS A 176 -7.63 0.37 -4.75
CA HIS A 176 -7.46 -0.51 -3.59
C HIS A 176 -7.44 0.25 -2.26
N ILE A 177 -6.68 1.34 -2.17
CA ILE A 177 -6.63 2.22 -0.98
C ILE A 177 -8.03 2.77 -0.67
N LEU A 178 -8.79 3.19 -1.68
CA LEU A 178 -10.14 3.70 -1.53
C LEU A 178 -11.11 2.62 -1.05
N LEU A 179 -11.06 1.44 -1.64
CA LEU A 179 -11.89 0.31 -1.25
C LEU A 179 -11.62 -0.09 0.20
N TRP A 180 -10.36 -0.19 0.61
CA TRP A 180 -9.99 -0.47 1.98
C TRP A 180 -10.44 0.61 2.97
N SER A 181 -10.25 1.88 2.63
CA SER A 181 -10.75 3.00 3.43
C SER A 181 -12.28 2.94 3.62
N ARG A 182 -13.00 2.45 2.60
CA ARG A 182 -14.46 2.33 2.62
C ARG A 182 -14.94 1.12 3.39
N PHE A 183 -14.26 -0.02 3.25
CA PHE A 183 -14.75 -1.30 3.78
C PHE A 183 -14.16 -1.66 5.15
N SER A 184 -12.94 -1.23 5.46
CA SER A 184 -12.25 -1.60 6.71
C SER A 184 -13.04 -1.29 8.00
N PRO A 185 -13.90 -0.25 8.11
CA PRO A 185 -14.73 -0.05 9.30
C PRO A 185 -15.87 -1.07 9.44
N HIS A 186 -16.27 -1.72 8.35
CA HIS A 186 -17.47 -2.58 8.26
C HIS A 186 -17.15 -4.07 8.18
N VAL A 187 -15.87 -4.45 8.04
CA VAL A 187 -15.45 -5.84 7.91
C VAL A 187 -14.47 -6.23 9.02
N ASP A 188 -14.41 -7.54 9.30
CA ASP A 188 -13.31 -8.07 10.10
C ASP A 188 -12.04 -8.11 9.24
N ALA A 189 -11.05 -7.31 9.61
CA ALA A 189 -9.87 -7.06 8.80
C ALA A 189 -9.10 -8.35 8.43
N LEU A 190 -8.85 -9.24 9.41
CA LEU A 190 -8.03 -10.43 9.15
C LEU A 190 -8.67 -11.43 8.20
N PRO A 191 -9.95 -11.87 8.38
CA PRO A 191 -10.62 -12.71 7.39
C PRO A 191 -10.67 -12.07 6.00
N PHE A 192 -10.91 -10.76 5.94
CA PHE A 192 -10.96 -10.02 4.68
C PHE A 192 -9.62 -10.08 3.95
N MET A 193 -8.50 -9.81 4.64
CA MET A 193 -7.17 -9.88 4.08
C MET A 193 -6.78 -11.30 3.62
N VAL A 194 -7.11 -12.31 4.43
CA VAL A 194 -6.83 -13.71 4.06
C VAL A 194 -7.54 -14.08 2.74
N VAL A 195 -8.82 -13.70 2.60
CA VAL A 195 -9.57 -13.94 1.36
C VAL A 195 -8.93 -13.17 0.20
N GLU A 196 -8.62 -11.89 0.39
CA GLU A 196 -8.00 -11.04 -0.62
C GLU A 196 -6.67 -11.61 -1.10
N PHE A 197 -5.80 -11.99 -0.17
CA PHE A 197 -4.46 -12.52 -0.52
C PHE A 197 -4.53 -13.90 -1.15
N LEU A 198 -5.45 -14.76 -0.70
CA LEU A 198 -5.70 -16.05 -1.36
C LEU A 198 -6.21 -15.85 -2.79
N CYS A 199 -7.15 -14.93 -3.01
CA CYS A 199 -7.63 -14.61 -4.35
C CYS A 199 -6.50 -14.08 -5.24
N THR A 200 -5.73 -13.10 -4.76
CA THR A 200 -4.60 -12.51 -5.50
C THR A 200 -3.53 -13.56 -5.83
N GLY A 201 -3.13 -14.37 -4.84
CA GLY A 201 -2.16 -15.44 -5.03
C GLY A 201 -2.64 -16.53 -6.00
N THR A 202 -3.93 -16.94 -5.89
CA THR A 202 -4.50 -17.97 -6.74
C THR A 202 -4.66 -17.49 -8.19
N LEU A 203 -5.17 -16.27 -8.41
CA LEU A 203 -5.29 -15.70 -9.75
C LEU A 203 -3.91 -15.62 -10.43
N SER A 204 -2.89 -15.13 -9.72
CA SER A 204 -1.52 -15.09 -10.25
C SER A 204 -0.98 -16.50 -10.51
N GLY A 205 -1.17 -17.42 -9.57
CA GLY A 205 -0.70 -18.80 -9.72
C GLY A 205 -1.31 -19.51 -10.92
N LEU A 206 -2.62 -19.31 -11.16
CA LEU A 206 -3.29 -19.87 -12.34
C LEU A 206 -2.69 -19.31 -13.64
N VAL A 207 -2.42 -18.01 -13.72
CA VAL A 207 -1.77 -17.43 -14.91
C VAL A 207 -0.34 -17.95 -15.05
N ALA A 208 0.43 -17.98 -13.97
CA ALA A 208 1.81 -18.46 -13.97
C ALA A 208 1.95 -19.90 -14.51
N LEU A 209 1.02 -20.80 -14.14
CA LEU A 209 1.03 -22.19 -14.60
C LEU A 209 0.98 -22.33 -16.13
N PHE A 210 0.39 -21.37 -16.83
CA PHE A 210 0.26 -21.40 -18.30
C PHE A 210 1.25 -20.50 -19.03
N THR A 211 1.88 -19.56 -18.32
CA THR A 211 2.70 -18.52 -18.98
C THR A 211 4.16 -18.48 -18.55
N GLU A 212 4.49 -19.07 -17.42
CA GLU A 212 5.81 -18.99 -16.83
C GLU A 212 6.38 -20.37 -16.50
N SER A 213 7.69 -20.50 -16.51
CA SER A 213 8.40 -21.69 -16.05
C SER A 213 9.09 -21.38 -14.72
N LEU A 214 9.07 -22.33 -13.79
CA LEU A 214 9.72 -22.21 -12.49
C LEU A 214 10.68 -23.36 -12.30
N THR A 215 11.95 -23.07 -12.04
CA THR A 215 12.96 -24.06 -11.65
C THR A 215 13.28 -23.96 -10.16
N LEU A 216 13.81 -25.05 -9.59
CA LEU A 216 14.26 -25.04 -8.20
C LEU A 216 15.40 -24.05 -7.98
N ALA A 217 16.26 -23.85 -9.00
CA ALA A 217 17.36 -22.90 -8.96
C ALA A 217 16.83 -21.46 -8.84
N ASP A 218 15.82 -21.09 -9.66
CA ASP A 218 15.20 -19.76 -9.62
C ASP A 218 14.55 -19.50 -8.25
N LEU A 219 13.83 -20.51 -7.73
CA LEU A 219 13.20 -20.41 -6.41
C LEU A 219 14.23 -20.20 -5.29
N THR A 220 15.32 -20.95 -5.30
CA THR A 220 16.37 -20.81 -4.29
C THR A 220 17.09 -19.46 -4.36
N ALA A 221 17.33 -18.94 -5.57
CA ALA A 221 17.91 -17.62 -5.76
C ALA A 221 16.99 -16.48 -5.28
N ALA A 222 15.68 -16.67 -5.38
CA ALA A 222 14.67 -15.67 -5.00
C ALA A 222 14.17 -15.82 -3.54
N VAL A 223 14.66 -16.78 -2.72
CA VAL A 223 14.09 -17.04 -1.38
C VAL A 223 14.13 -15.79 -0.48
N ALA A 224 15.25 -15.08 -0.40
CA ALA A 224 15.35 -13.89 0.45
C ALA A 224 14.39 -12.75 0.00
N PRO A 225 14.36 -12.36 -1.29
CA PRO A 225 13.34 -11.45 -1.81
C PRO A 225 11.91 -11.90 -1.54
N LEU A 226 11.59 -13.17 -1.73
CA LEU A 226 10.25 -13.71 -1.49
C LEU A 226 9.84 -13.64 -0.02
N LEU A 227 10.74 -14.00 0.91
CA LEU A 227 10.46 -13.92 2.34
C LEU A 227 10.23 -12.47 2.77
N PHE A 228 11.07 -11.54 2.33
CA PHE A 228 10.88 -10.12 2.63
C PHE A 228 9.55 -9.62 2.08
N ALA A 229 9.30 -9.84 0.79
CA ALA A 229 8.10 -9.35 0.11
C ALA A 229 6.82 -10.00 0.63
N GLY A 230 6.84 -11.30 0.95
CA GLY A 230 5.67 -12.03 1.43
C GLY A 230 5.37 -11.75 2.90
N VAL A 231 6.36 -11.88 3.78
CA VAL A 231 6.14 -11.74 5.22
C VAL A 231 6.01 -10.27 5.62
N LEU A 232 6.99 -9.43 5.29
CA LEU A 232 6.99 -8.03 5.66
C LEU A 232 6.13 -7.21 4.70
N GLY A 233 6.37 -7.32 3.40
CA GLY A 233 5.69 -6.52 2.36
C GLY A 233 4.19 -6.84 2.21
N VAL A 234 3.76 -8.08 2.41
CA VAL A 234 2.34 -8.45 2.37
C VAL A 234 1.80 -8.64 3.78
N GLY A 235 2.29 -9.59 4.56
CA GLY A 235 1.70 -9.95 5.84
C GLY A 235 1.67 -8.79 6.83
N VAL A 236 2.81 -8.21 7.14
CA VAL A 236 2.92 -7.15 8.15
C VAL A 236 2.33 -5.84 7.63
N THR A 237 2.75 -5.39 6.45
CA THR A 237 2.43 -4.05 5.96
C THR A 237 0.94 -3.86 5.67
N TYR A 238 0.29 -4.78 4.96
CA TYR A 238 -1.15 -4.68 4.71
C TYR A 238 -1.97 -4.83 6.00
N THR A 239 -1.48 -5.62 6.98
CA THR A 239 -2.13 -5.66 8.30
C THR A 239 -2.11 -4.30 8.97
N ILE A 240 -0.95 -3.65 9.01
CA ILE A 240 -0.83 -2.30 9.56
C ILE A 240 -1.74 -1.32 8.80
N GLN A 241 -1.71 -1.36 7.47
CA GLN A 241 -2.47 -0.45 6.61
C GLN A 241 -3.97 -0.55 6.87
N ILE A 242 -4.57 -1.76 6.85
CA ILE A 242 -6.03 -1.90 7.01
C ILE A 242 -6.52 -1.43 8.38
N TYR A 243 -5.72 -1.65 9.44
CA TYR A 243 -6.05 -1.15 10.77
C TYR A 243 -5.84 0.37 10.88
N ALA A 244 -4.79 0.91 10.28
CA ALA A 244 -4.50 2.33 10.31
C ALA A 244 -5.54 3.14 9.51
N GLN A 245 -5.98 2.66 8.37
CA GLN A 245 -6.99 3.32 7.53
C GLN A 245 -8.37 3.45 8.19
N ARG A 246 -8.63 2.76 9.31
CA ARG A 246 -9.83 3.00 10.12
C ARG A 246 -9.81 4.34 10.86
N PHE A 247 -8.61 4.91 11.06
CA PHE A 247 -8.40 6.11 11.87
C PHE A 247 -7.87 7.30 11.05
N THR A 248 -7.64 7.12 9.75
CA THR A 248 -7.17 8.16 8.84
C THR A 248 -7.92 8.13 7.51
N SER A 249 -7.94 9.24 6.78
CA SER A 249 -8.59 9.29 5.46
C SER A 249 -7.71 8.62 4.39
N ALA A 250 -8.34 8.15 3.29
CA ALA A 250 -7.64 7.56 2.16
C ALA A 250 -6.56 8.49 1.59
N SER A 251 -6.87 9.79 1.44
CA SER A 251 -5.93 10.80 0.93
C SER A 251 -4.73 11.01 1.85
N VAL A 252 -4.93 10.99 3.18
CA VAL A 252 -3.81 11.07 4.15
C VAL A 252 -3.01 9.79 4.14
N ALA A 253 -3.66 8.63 4.06
CA ALA A 253 -2.98 7.35 3.96
C ALA A 253 -2.10 7.29 2.69
N ALA A 254 -2.63 7.66 1.53
CA ALA A 254 -1.88 7.74 0.28
C ALA A 254 -0.67 8.68 0.40
N LEU A 255 -0.87 9.87 1.01
CA LEU A 255 0.23 10.82 1.22
C LEU A 255 1.35 10.26 2.10
N LEU A 256 1.00 9.55 3.18
CA LEU A 256 2.01 8.99 4.10
C LEU A 256 2.71 7.79 3.47
N MET A 257 1.99 6.96 2.73
CA MET A 257 2.54 5.78 2.08
C MET A 257 3.42 6.14 0.87
N SER A 258 3.17 7.27 0.17
CA SER A 258 4.04 7.73 -0.92
C SER A 258 5.49 8.03 -0.49
N MET A 259 5.77 8.07 0.82
CA MET A 259 7.14 8.09 1.34
C MET A 259 7.95 6.84 0.96
N GLU A 260 7.32 5.80 0.44
CA GLU A 260 8.02 4.63 -0.10
C GLU A 260 9.07 5.00 -1.13
N ALA A 261 8.84 6.04 -1.96
CA ALA A 261 9.85 6.55 -2.89
C ALA A 261 11.11 7.08 -2.18
N VAL A 262 10.95 7.80 -1.05
CA VAL A 262 12.08 8.26 -0.23
C VAL A 262 12.84 7.08 0.37
N PHE A 263 12.11 6.12 0.93
CA PHE A 263 12.73 4.96 1.56
C PHE A 263 13.32 3.98 0.54
N SER A 264 12.81 3.93 -0.69
CA SER A 264 13.41 3.21 -1.81
C SER A 264 14.76 3.84 -2.17
N ALA A 265 14.82 5.17 -2.31
CA ALA A 265 16.07 5.88 -2.59
C ALA A 265 17.12 5.72 -1.46
N VAL A 266 16.69 5.87 -0.20
CA VAL A 266 17.56 5.64 0.97
C VAL A 266 18.04 4.18 1.00
N GLY A 267 17.17 3.24 0.69
CA GLY A 267 17.51 1.81 0.57
C GLY A 267 18.53 1.55 -0.54
N GLY A 268 18.41 2.23 -1.69
CA GLY A 268 19.40 2.21 -2.78
C GLY A 268 20.79 2.64 -2.30
N VAL A 269 20.86 3.73 -1.53
CA VAL A 269 22.14 4.20 -0.94
C VAL A 269 22.73 3.14 0.02
N ILE A 270 21.92 2.57 0.91
CA ILE A 270 22.40 1.68 1.96
C ILE A 270 22.74 0.28 1.43
N ILE A 271 21.90 -0.29 0.54
CA ILE A 271 22.01 -1.68 0.09
C ILE A 271 22.78 -1.78 -1.22
N LEU A 272 22.52 -0.87 -2.17
CA LEU A 272 23.11 -0.90 -3.50
C LEU A 272 24.32 0.04 -3.62
N HIS A 273 24.65 0.78 -2.55
CA HIS A 273 25.73 1.78 -2.51
C HIS A 273 25.60 2.87 -3.58
N GLU A 274 24.36 3.20 -3.96
CA GLU A 274 24.04 4.30 -4.87
C GLU A 274 24.38 5.66 -4.22
N THR A 275 24.67 6.66 -5.04
CA THR A 275 24.91 8.02 -4.56
C THR A 275 23.76 8.93 -4.97
N LEU A 276 23.16 9.60 -4.01
CA LEU A 276 22.15 10.62 -4.30
C LEU A 276 22.79 11.98 -4.49
N SER A 277 22.35 12.70 -5.51
CA SER A 277 22.71 14.08 -5.76
C SER A 277 22.10 15.01 -4.69
N VAL A 278 22.62 16.25 -4.58
CA VAL A 278 22.06 17.27 -3.67
C VAL A 278 20.58 17.52 -3.97
N ARG A 279 20.20 17.50 -5.24
CA ARG A 279 18.80 17.65 -5.68
C ARG A 279 17.89 16.56 -5.12
N GLU A 280 18.31 15.31 -5.19
CA GLU A 280 17.56 14.16 -4.67
C GLU A 280 17.43 14.22 -3.15
N TRP A 281 18.48 14.61 -2.44
CA TRP A 281 18.40 14.83 -0.98
C TRP A 281 17.42 15.95 -0.61
N VAL A 282 17.37 17.04 -1.39
CA VAL A 282 16.38 18.12 -1.20
C VAL A 282 14.97 17.58 -1.44
N GLY A 283 14.78 16.75 -2.48
CA GLY A 283 13.50 16.08 -2.74
C GLY A 283 13.04 15.23 -1.55
N CYS A 284 13.92 14.38 -1.01
CA CYS A 284 13.66 13.60 0.20
C CYS A 284 13.26 14.50 1.38
N GLY A 285 13.99 15.60 1.60
CA GLY A 285 13.71 16.57 2.66
C GLY A 285 12.33 17.20 2.54
N ILE A 286 11.92 17.62 1.33
CA ILE A 286 10.58 18.19 1.08
C ILE A 286 9.49 17.16 1.36
N MET A 287 9.67 15.91 0.93
CA MET A 287 8.71 14.84 1.20
C MET A 287 8.57 14.58 2.71
N LEU A 288 9.67 14.53 3.46
CA LEU A 288 9.63 14.38 4.92
C LEU A 288 8.93 15.57 5.59
N LEU A 289 9.22 16.82 5.16
CA LEU A 289 8.53 18.01 5.66
C LEU A 289 7.02 17.95 5.40
N THR A 290 6.60 17.35 4.31
CA THR A 290 5.17 17.15 3.99
C THR A 290 4.46 16.33 5.06
N ILE A 291 5.11 15.27 5.58
CA ILE A 291 4.54 14.46 6.68
C ILE A 291 4.29 15.35 7.90
N PHE A 292 5.30 16.09 8.33
CA PHE A 292 5.16 16.97 9.49
C PHE A 292 4.05 18.00 9.26
N TYR A 293 4.02 18.62 8.08
CA TYR A 293 3.00 19.60 7.73
C TYR A 293 1.58 19.03 7.86
N VAL A 294 1.33 17.81 7.31
CA VAL A 294 -0.01 17.21 7.33
C VAL A 294 -0.39 16.68 8.71
N GLN A 295 0.58 16.26 9.53
CA GLN A 295 0.33 15.71 10.87
C GLN A 295 0.20 16.78 11.97
N LEU A 296 0.65 18.04 11.75
CA LEU A 296 0.51 19.09 12.75
C LEU A 296 -0.96 19.24 13.19
N PRO A 297 -1.23 19.38 14.49
CA PRO A 297 -2.57 19.61 14.99
C PRO A 297 -3.18 20.87 14.38
N HIS A 298 -4.29 20.74 13.67
CA HIS A 298 -5.03 21.89 13.16
C HIS A 298 -6.29 22.11 14.00
N ARG A 299 -6.48 23.32 14.48
CA ARG A 299 -7.79 23.75 15.00
C ARG A 299 -8.66 24.03 13.76
N GLU A 300 -9.54 23.11 13.40
CA GLU A 300 -10.63 23.47 12.49
C GLU A 300 -11.41 24.63 13.14
N PRO A 301 -11.69 25.70 12.39
CA PRO A 301 -12.58 26.73 12.90
C PRO A 301 -13.91 26.05 13.24
N VAL A 302 -14.34 26.19 14.48
CA VAL A 302 -15.65 25.71 14.95
C VAL A 302 -16.69 26.34 14.02
N LYS A 303 -17.34 25.54 13.18
CA LYS A 303 -18.53 25.99 12.47
C LYS A 303 -19.54 26.37 13.56
N ARG A 304 -19.68 27.69 13.81
CA ARG A 304 -20.79 28.19 14.61
C ARG A 304 -22.04 27.83 13.85
N GLU A 305 -22.80 26.89 14.38
CA GLU A 305 -24.18 26.70 13.91
C GLU A 305 -24.90 28.04 14.05
N PRO A 306 -25.64 28.49 13.03
CA PRO A 306 -26.45 29.68 13.16
C PRO A 306 -27.45 29.43 14.33
N VAL A 307 -27.39 30.28 15.33
CA VAL A 307 -28.37 30.32 16.42
C VAL A 307 -29.74 30.46 15.74
N LYS A 308 -30.57 29.44 15.80
CA LYS A 308 -31.96 29.54 15.40
C LYS A 308 -32.57 30.60 16.33
N ALA A 309 -32.82 31.78 15.75
CA ALA A 309 -33.63 32.79 16.41
C ALA A 309 -35.01 32.17 16.72
N ALA A 310 -35.40 32.26 17.99
CA ALA A 310 -36.69 31.83 18.50
C ALA A 310 -37.81 32.73 17.99
#